data_51e8c056c4a2a45e556ab59a3cf2d1f3
#
_entry.id   51e8c056c4a2a45e556ab59a3cf2d1f3
#
_cell.length_a   1.000
_cell.length_b   1.000
_cell.length_c   1.000
_cell.angle_alpha   90.00
_cell.angle_beta   90.00
_cell.angle_gamma   90.00
#
_symmetry.space_group_name_H-M   'P 1'
#
loop_
_entity.id
_entity.type
_entity.pdbx_description
1 polymer ?
#
loop_
_entity_poly.entity_id
_entity_poly.type
_entity_poly.pdbx_seq_one_letter_code
_entity_poly.pdbx_strand_id
1 'polypeptide(L)'
;EKEILAASDDTLATVAIRPHVIFGPHDRRFLPAILKRAADGRMKAKVGNGSWLSDFTYIDNLIQACVAAEERCVPGSPVAGQAYFVTNGEPMAFFTFVEQVLEQLDLPKPTFAIPYAIAYAAATVNETIENWRGDNLDKEDNFSRFTIRYLCTHHYFSIDKARRDLGYEPKVDISEGIRRTVAHLKETGWS
;
A
#
# COMPACT_ATOMS: atom_id res chain seq x y z
N GLU A 1 17.35 -8.29 0.12
CA GLU A 1 17.42 -7.51 -1.13
C GLU A 1 18.86 -7.21 -1.53
N LYS A 2 19.69 -6.65 -0.65
CA LYS A 2 21.10 -6.32 -0.97
C LYS A 2 21.89 -7.52 -1.51
N GLU A 3 21.74 -8.68 -0.91
CA GLU A 3 22.41 -9.91 -1.32
C GLU A 3 21.95 -10.35 -2.73
N ILE A 4 20.64 -10.26 -3.00
CA ILE A 4 20.08 -10.61 -4.32
C ILE A 4 20.61 -9.66 -5.40
N LEU A 5 20.59 -8.35 -5.15
CA LEU A 5 21.07 -7.37 -6.12
C LEU A 5 22.60 -7.49 -6.34
N ALA A 6 23.36 -7.81 -5.30
CA ALA A 6 24.81 -8.05 -5.40
C ALA A 6 25.18 -9.35 -6.11
N ALA A 7 24.23 -10.26 -6.32
CA ALA A 7 24.43 -11.50 -7.07
C ALA A 7 24.38 -11.31 -8.59
N SER A 8 24.07 -10.09 -9.08
CA SER A 8 24.13 -9.78 -10.51
C SER A 8 25.57 -9.81 -11.00
N ASP A 9 25.81 -10.63 -12.04
CA ASP A 9 27.12 -10.77 -12.70
C ASP A 9 26.91 -10.98 -14.22
N ASP A 10 27.94 -11.42 -14.92
CA ASP A 10 27.91 -11.68 -16.35
C ASP A 10 27.00 -12.85 -16.76
N THR A 11 26.51 -13.64 -15.80
CA THR A 11 25.69 -14.83 -16.02
C THR A 11 24.29 -14.71 -15.41
N LEU A 12 24.15 -13.93 -14.37
CA LEU A 12 22.89 -13.73 -13.64
C LEU A 12 22.54 -12.24 -13.56
N ALA A 13 21.37 -11.87 -14.02
CA ALA A 13 20.80 -10.55 -13.83
C ALA A 13 19.66 -10.60 -12.79
N THR A 14 19.69 -9.69 -11.84
CA THR A 14 18.67 -9.54 -10.80
C THR A 14 18.15 -8.10 -10.75
N VAL A 15 16.90 -7.93 -10.38
CA VAL A 15 16.26 -6.62 -10.23
C VAL A 15 15.29 -6.66 -9.06
N ALA A 16 15.15 -5.59 -8.31
CA ALA A 16 14.15 -5.47 -7.26
C ALA A 16 13.07 -4.45 -7.64
N ILE A 17 11.82 -4.88 -7.62
CA ILE A 17 10.65 -4.01 -7.79
C ILE A 17 10.05 -3.74 -6.41
N ARG A 18 9.87 -2.46 -6.08
CA ARG A 18 9.38 -1.96 -4.79
C ARG A 18 8.03 -1.25 -4.98
N PRO A 19 6.91 -1.98 -5.01
CA PRO A 19 5.60 -1.36 -5.00
C PRO A 19 5.27 -0.80 -3.61
N HIS A 20 4.29 0.09 -3.55
CA HIS A 20 3.73 0.57 -2.29
C HIS A 20 2.20 0.44 -2.32
N VAL A 21 1.60 -0.05 -1.25
CA VAL A 21 0.15 -0.30 -1.10
C VAL A 21 -0.49 -0.82 -2.37
N ILE A 22 -0.28 -2.10 -2.65
CA ILE A 22 -0.86 -2.76 -3.84
C ILE A 22 -2.37 -2.92 -3.64
N PHE A 23 -3.15 -2.57 -4.66
CA PHE A 23 -4.59 -2.76 -4.68
C PHE A 23 -5.07 -3.21 -6.07
N GLY A 24 -6.24 -3.82 -6.12
CA GLY A 24 -6.81 -4.30 -7.38
C GLY A 24 -7.78 -5.47 -7.17
N PRO A 25 -8.36 -6.02 -8.26
CA PRO A 25 -9.08 -7.28 -8.22
C PRO A 25 -8.24 -8.38 -7.55
N HIS A 26 -8.91 -9.25 -6.78
CA HIS A 26 -8.30 -10.34 -6.02
C HIS A 26 -7.36 -9.91 -4.87
N ASP A 27 -7.39 -8.65 -4.45
CA ASP A 27 -6.73 -8.23 -3.20
C ASP A 27 -7.34 -9.01 -2.03
N ARG A 28 -6.50 -9.72 -1.28
CA ARG A 28 -6.91 -10.56 -0.15
C ARG A 28 -6.49 -9.99 1.21
N ARG A 29 -5.77 -8.88 1.23
CA ARG A 29 -5.16 -8.36 2.46
C ARG A 29 -5.53 -6.91 2.76
N PHE A 30 -5.23 -5.99 1.86
CA PHE A 30 -5.32 -4.56 2.13
C PHE A 30 -6.78 -4.09 2.20
N LEU A 31 -7.52 -4.19 1.09
CA LEU A 31 -8.89 -3.72 1.03
C LEU A 31 -9.85 -4.55 1.88
N PRO A 32 -9.83 -5.90 1.87
CA PRO A 32 -10.73 -6.68 2.70
C PRO A 32 -10.64 -6.34 4.20
N ALA A 33 -9.43 -6.12 4.73
CA ALA A 33 -9.25 -5.72 6.12
C ALA A 33 -9.90 -4.35 6.44
N ILE A 34 -9.76 -3.39 5.51
CA ILE A 34 -10.37 -2.06 5.64
C ILE A 34 -11.90 -2.15 5.55
N LEU A 35 -12.42 -2.88 4.55
CA LEU A 35 -13.86 -3.02 4.30
C LEU A 35 -14.56 -3.71 5.47
N LYS A 36 -13.96 -4.78 6.00
CA LYS A 36 -14.47 -5.46 7.19
C LYS A 36 -14.56 -4.51 8.39
N ARG A 37 -13.53 -3.72 8.65
CA ARG A 37 -13.54 -2.73 9.74
C ARG A 37 -14.62 -1.66 9.53
N ALA A 38 -14.83 -1.21 8.29
CA ALA A 38 -15.87 -0.23 7.97
C ALA A 38 -17.28 -0.84 8.17
N ALA A 39 -17.52 -2.05 7.66
CA ALA A 39 -18.79 -2.77 7.82
C ALA A 39 -19.12 -3.07 9.28
N ASP A 40 -18.11 -3.44 10.09
CA ASP A 40 -18.26 -3.67 11.54
C ASP A 40 -18.44 -2.35 12.34
N GLY A 41 -18.47 -1.19 11.67
CA GLY A 41 -18.56 0.12 12.33
C GLY A 41 -17.33 0.48 13.18
N ARG A 42 -16.21 -0.17 12.95
CA ARG A 42 -14.95 0.02 13.69
C ARG A 42 -14.05 1.10 13.08
N MET A 43 -14.38 1.61 11.89
CA MET A 43 -13.65 2.68 11.18
C MET A 43 -14.38 4.02 11.29
N LYS A 44 -14.57 4.51 12.52
CA LYS A 44 -15.29 5.78 12.76
C LYS A 44 -14.39 7.02 12.73
N ALA A 45 -13.09 6.84 12.91
CA ALA A 45 -12.13 7.93 13.06
C ALA A 45 -10.98 7.83 12.08
N LYS A 46 -10.54 8.99 11.59
CA LYS A 46 -9.21 9.18 10.99
C LYS A 46 -8.18 9.44 12.09
N VAL A 47 -6.93 9.10 11.83
CA VAL A 47 -5.82 9.48 12.72
C VAL A 47 -5.18 10.75 12.18
N GLY A 48 -4.94 11.73 13.06
CA GLY A 48 -4.41 13.02 12.70
C GLY A 48 -5.36 13.83 11.81
N ASN A 49 -4.81 14.77 11.04
CA ASN A 49 -5.58 15.58 10.10
C ASN A 49 -5.86 14.86 8.76
N GLY A 50 -5.33 13.64 8.58
CA GLY A 50 -5.53 12.84 7.37
C GLY A 50 -4.83 13.35 6.11
N SER A 51 -3.88 14.30 6.21
CA SER A 51 -3.22 14.93 5.05
C SER A 51 -1.92 14.24 4.61
N TRP A 52 -1.47 13.20 5.31
CA TRP A 52 -0.25 12.49 4.96
C TRP A 52 -0.43 11.68 3.68
N LEU A 53 0.43 11.96 2.72
CA LEU A 53 0.41 11.33 1.41
C LEU A 53 0.98 9.92 1.47
N SER A 54 0.33 9.02 0.76
CA SER A 54 0.77 7.66 0.51
C SER A 54 0.71 7.37 -0.98
N ASP A 55 1.58 6.52 -1.46
CA ASP A 55 1.48 5.97 -2.79
C ASP A 55 0.61 4.71 -2.79
N PHE A 56 -0.02 4.49 -3.93
CA PHE A 56 -0.80 3.30 -4.23
C PHE A 56 -0.32 2.72 -5.55
N THR A 57 -0.40 1.40 -5.67
CA THR A 57 0.01 0.69 -6.89
C THR A 57 -1.12 -0.20 -7.36
N TYR A 58 -1.75 0.16 -8.48
CA TYR A 58 -2.75 -0.71 -9.09
C TYR A 58 -2.09 -1.94 -9.69
N ILE A 59 -2.70 -3.11 -9.49
CA ILE A 59 -2.09 -4.40 -9.82
C ILE A 59 -1.65 -4.51 -11.29
N ASP A 60 -2.43 -4.02 -12.26
CA ASP A 60 -2.05 -4.10 -13.68
C ASP A 60 -0.83 -3.23 -13.99
N ASN A 61 -0.69 -2.06 -13.33
CA ASN A 61 0.49 -1.22 -13.45
C ASN A 61 1.73 -1.92 -12.88
N LEU A 62 1.58 -2.63 -11.75
CA LEU A 62 2.67 -3.43 -11.18
C LEU A 62 3.08 -4.56 -12.13
N ILE A 63 2.13 -5.29 -12.70
CA ILE A 63 2.39 -6.35 -13.68
C ILE A 63 3.15 -5.78 -14.88
N GLN A 64 2.71 -4.64 -15.42
CA GLN A 64 3.40 -3.96 -16.52
C GLN A 64 4.85 -3.63 -16.16
N ALA A 65 5.10 -3.12 -14.95
CA ALA A 65 6.45 -2.81 -14.51
C ALA A 65 7.32 -4.07 -14.36
N CYS A 66 6.75 -5.17 -13.87
CA CYS A 66 7.46 -6.44 -13.76
C CYS A 66 7.85 -6.99 -15.13
N VAL A 67 6.94 -6.95 -16.12
CA VAL A 67 7.23 -7.36 -17.51
C VAL A 67 8.31 -6.47 -18.12
N ALA A 68 8.19 -5.13 -17.95
CA ALA A 68 9.19 -4.20 -18.47
C ALA A 68 10.57 -4.38 -17.82
N ALA A 69 10.61 -4.77 -16.55
CA ALA A 69 11.84 -5.09 -15.85
C ALA A 69 12.45 -6.41 -16.33
N GLU A 70 11.64 -7.44 -16.51
CA GLU A 70 12.07 -8.75 -17.01
C GLU A 70 12.70 -8.63 -18.41
N GLU A 71 12.06 -7.91 -19.33
CA GLU A 71 12.56 -7.68 -20.69
C GLU A 71 13.93 -6.96 -20.72
N ARG A 72 14.26 -6.16 -19.73
CA ARG A 72 15.49 -5.33 -19.65
C ARG A 72 16.55 -5.85 -18.69
N CYS A 73 16.16 -6.74 -17.79
CA CYS A 73 17.06 -7.32 -16.79
C CYS A 73 17.85 -8.49 -17.39
N VAL A 74 18.84 -8.15 -18.21
CA VAL A 74 19.76 -9.14 -18.79
C VAL A 74 21.17 -8.92 -18.25
N PRO A 75 22.03 -9.94 -18.21
CA PRO A 75 23.42 -9.79 -17.76
C PRO A 75 24.14 -8.64 -18.47
N GLY A 76 24.84 -7.81 -17.70
CA GLY A 76 25.54 -6.63 -18.20
C GLY A 76 24.67 -5.43 -18.54
N SER A 77 23.32 -5.51 -18.42
CA SER A 77 22.45 -4.36 -18.64
C SER A 77 22.52 -3.35 -17.48
N PRO A 78 22.18 -2.07 -17.72
CA PRO A 78 22.11 -1.07 -16.67
C PRO A 78 20.98 -1.31 -15.65
N VAL A 79 20.06 -2.26 -15.95
CA VAL A 79 18.95 -2.65 -15.07
C VAL A 79 19.38 -3.73 -14.08
N ALA A 80 20.36 -4.56 -14.44
CA ALA A 80 20.88 -5.62 -13.58
C ALA A 80 21.46 -5.04 -12.27
N GLY A 81 21.13 -5.65 -11.15
CA GLY A 81 21.56 -5.21 -9.82
C GLY A 81 20.84 -3.95 -9.29
N GLN A 82 19.78 -3.49 -9.95
CA GLN A 82 19.08 -2.25 -9.58
C GLN A 82 17.77 -2.51 -8.82
N ALA A 83 17.34 -1.48 -8.07
CA ALA A 83 16.04 -1.44 -7.42
C ALA A 83 15.21 -0.27 -7.93
N TYR A 84 13.91 -0.49 -8.12
CA TYR A 84 12.96 0.48 -8.68
C TYR A 84 11.72 0.60 -7.81
N PHE A 85 11.39 1.81 -7.40
CA PHE A 85 10.05 2.10 -6.90
C PHE A 85 9.07 2.11 -8.07
N VAL A 86 7.94 1.43 -7.86
CA VAL A 86 6.88 1.28 -8.85
C VAL A 86 5.55 1.57 -8.16
N THR A 87 4.98 2.72 -8.44
CA THR A 87 3.67 3.15 -7.92
C THR A 87 2.86 3.77 -9.07
N ASN A 88 1.63 4.18 -8.79
CA ASN A 88 0.85 4.93 -9.78
C ASN A 88 1.43 6.33 -10.09
N GLY A 89 2.39 6.81 -9.26
CA GLY A 89 2.93 8.17 -9.41
C GLY A 89 1.92 9.28 -9.08
N GLU A 90 0.86 8.95 -8.38
CA GLU A 90 -0.24 9.81 -7.96
C GLU A 90 -0.38 9.76 -6.42
N PRO A 91 0.53 10.39 -5.66
CA PRO A 91 0.44 10.38 -4.20
C PRO A 91 -0.86 11.03 -3.72
N MET A 92 -1.62 10.33 -2.89
CA MET A 92 -2.81 10.89 -2.26
C MET A 92 -2.88 10.55 -0.78
N ALA A 93 -3.70 11.29 -0.02
CA ALA A 93 -3.89 11.00 1.38
C ALA A 93 -4.53 9.62 1.57
N PHE A 94 -3.98 8.81 2.50
CA PHE A 94 -4.45 7.44 2.74
C PHE A 94 -5.97 7.37 3.00
N PHE A 95 -6.49 8.26 3.84
CA PHE A 95 -7.91 8.28 4.13
C PHE A 95 -8.76 8.75 2.94
N THR A 96 -8.23 9.59 2.05
CA THR A 96 -8.93 9.97 0.81
C THR A 96 -9.11 8.77 -0.10
N PHE A 97 -8.07 7.95 -0.26
CA PHE A 97 -8.17 6.69 -1.01
C PHE A 97 -9.23 5.76 -0.40
N VAL A 98 -9.14 5.52 0.91
CA VAL A 98 -10.10 4.66 1.63
C VAL A 98 -11.53 5.18 1.49
N GLU A 99 -11.76 6.48 1.65
CA GLU A 99 -13.09 7.10 1.53
C GLU A 99 -13.69 6.94 0.13
N GLN A 100 -12.88 7.05 -0.93
CA GLN A 100 -13.33 6.81 -2.30
C GLN A 100 -13.79 5.36 -2.53
N VAL A 101 -13.08 4.39 -1.95
CA VAL A 101 -13.48 2.97 -2.01
C VAL A 101 -14.77 2.72 -1.23
N LEU A 102 -14.85 3.22 0.01
CA LEU A 102 -16.03 3.05 0.87
C LEU A 102 -17.29 3.69 0.26
N GLU A 103 -17.15 4.87 -0.36
CA GLU A 103 -18.24 5.56 -1.04
C GLU A 103 -18.84 4.75 -2.18
N GLN A 104 -18.00 4.16 -3.04
CA GLN A 104 -18.46 3.33 -4.14
C GLN A 104 -19.09 1.99 -3.70
N LEU A 105 -18.84 1.57 -2.46
CA LEU A 105 -19.43 0.36 -1.84
C LEU A 105 -20.59 0.67 -0.89
N ASP A 106 -21.02 1.93 -0.80
CA ASP A 106 -22.05 2.39 0.13
C ASP A 106 -21.76 2.05 1.61
N LEU A 107 -20.47 2.00 1.98
CA LEU A 107 -20.02 1.71 3.34
C LEU A 107 -19.79 3.00 4.14
N PRO A 108 -19.96 2.94 5.49
CA PRO A 108 -19.77 4.12 6.33
C PRO A 108 -18.32 4.61 6.30
N LYS A 109 -18.16 5.93 6.09
CA LYS A 109 -16.87 6.62 6.11
C LYS A 109 -16.50 7.09 7.51
N PRO A 110 -15.20 7.32 7.82
CA PRO A 110 -14.79 7.97 9.05
C PRO A 110 -15.41 9.37 9.19
N THR A 111 -16.03 9.66 10.35
CA THR A 111 -16.78 10.90 10.57
C THR A 111 -16.03 11.94 11.40
N PHE A 112 -14.98 11.56 12.12
CA PHE A 112 -14.18 12.48 12.93
C PHE A 112 -12.70 12.14 12.89
N ALA A 113 -11.85 13.03 13.39
CA ALA A 113 -10.41 12.84 13.45
C ALA A 113 -9.92 12.80 14.91
N ILE A 114 -9.04 11.84 15.21
CA ILE A 114 -8.36 11.76 16.51
C ILE A 114 -6.97 12.38 16.35
N PRO A 115 -6.59 13.38 17.16
CA PRO A 115 -5.25 13.94 17.14
C PRO A 115 -4.17 12.86 17.31
N TYR A 116 -3.05 13.00 16.56
CA TYR A 116 -1.95 12.04 16.59
C TYR A 116 -1.50 11.67 18.01
N ALA A 117 -1.30 12.69 18.88
CA ALA A 117 -0.82 12.46 20.24
C ALA A 117 -1.77 11.57 21.06
N ILE A 118 -3.09 11.76 20.90
CA ILE A 118 -4.11 10.94 21.60
C ILE A 118 -4.11 9.51 21.04
N ALA A 119 -4.12 9.36 19.72
CA ALA A 119 -4.08 8.05 19.09
C ALA A 119 -2.81 7.27 19.45
N TYR A 120 -1.66 7.96 19.47
CA TYR A 120 -0.38 7.36 19.82
C TYR A 120 -0.32 6.93 21.31
N ALA A 121 -0.82 7.76 22.22
CA ALA A 121 -0.91 7.42 23.63
C ALA A 121 -1.83 6.21 23.86
N ALA A 122 -3.00 6.18 23.22
CA ALA A 122 -3.92 5.05 23.30
C ALA A 122 -3.30 3.75 22.74
N ALA A 123 -2.58 3.83 21.61
CA ALA A 123 -1.86 2.69 21.05
C ALA A 123 -0.75 2.18 22.00
N THR A 124 -0.06 3.09 22.69
CA THR A 124 0.98 2.74 23.68
C THR A 124 0.38 1.96 24.84
N VAL A 125 -0.77 2.41 25.37
CA VAL A 125 -1.49 1.72 26.44
C VAL A 125 -1.96 0.34 25.95
N ASN A 126 -2.54 0.28 24.77
CA ASN A 126 -2.99 -1.00 24.17
C ASN A 126 -1.85 -2.01 24.07
N GLU A 127 -0.71 -1.64 23.47
CA GLU A 127 0.47 -2.52 23.36
C GLU A 127 1.00 -2.95 24.73
N THR A 128 0.97 -2.07 25.74
CA THR A 128 1.40 -2.40 27.10
C THR A 128 0.50 -3.48 27.72
N ILE A 129 -0.82 -3.35 27.54
CA ILE A 129 -1.80 -4.33 28.05
C ILE A 129 -1.64 -5.66 27.31
N GLU A 130 -1.48 -5.65 25.98
CA GLU A 130 -1.30 -6.88 25.19
C GLU A 130 -0.01 -7.60 25.57
N ASN A 131 1.10 -6.87 25.73
CA ASN A 131 2.35 -7.44 26.23
C ASN A 131 2.21 -8.07 27.62
N TRP A 132 1.48 -7.42 28.52
CA TRP A 132 1.25 -7.94 29.87
C TRP A 132 0.36 -9.20 29.88
N ARG A 133 -0.58 -9.31 28.92
CA ARG A 133 -1.45 -10.50 28.77
C ARG A 133 -0.75 -11.65 28.04
N GLY A 134 0.41 -11.44 27.46
CA GLY A 134 1.11 -12.44 26.66
C GLY A 134 0.43 -12.71 25.30
N ASP A 135 -0.43 -11.81 24.84
CA ASP A 135 -1.07 -11.92 23.55
C ASP A 135 -0.02 -11.70 22.43
N ASN A 136 -0.02 -12.59 21.43
CA ASN A 136 0.89 -12.45 20.28
C ASN A 136 0.59 -11.14 19.54
N LEU A 137 1.60 -10.27 19.46
CA LEU A 137 1.57 -8.97 18.77
C LEU A 137 1.43 -9.09 17.23
N ASP A 138 1.49 -10.30 16.69
CA ASP A 138 1.43 -10.59 15.24
C ASP A 138 0.01 -10.53 14.64
N LYS A 139 -0.98 -10.05 15.38
CA LYS A 139 -2.31 -9.80 14.80
C LYS A 139 -2.22 -8.58 13.90
N GLU A 140 -2.32 -8.79 12.60
CA GLU A 140 -2.34 -7.76 11.53
C GLU A 140 -3.37 -6.62 11.79
N ASP A 141 -4.25 -6.81 12.77
CA ASP A 141 -5.33 -5.91 13.16
C ASP A 141 -5.00 -4.98 14.33
N ASN A 142 -3.76 -4.94 14.81
CA ASN A 142 -3.46 -4.22 16.05
C ASN A 142 -3.43 -2.70 15.86
N PHE A 143 -4.18 -2.01 16.71
CA PHE A 143 -4.05 -0.58 16.96
C PHE A 143 -2.72 -0.34 17.70
N SER A 144 -1.63 -0.27 16.90
CA SER A 144 -0.26 -0.21 17.39
C SER A 144 0.36 1.17 17.15
N ARG A 145 1.40 1.47 17.93
CA ARG A 145 2.21 2.69 17.71
C ARG A 145 2.81 2.73 16.30
N PHE A 146 3.16 1.56 15.74
CA PHE A 146 3.63 1.47 14.36
C PHE A 146 2.55 1.92 13.38
N THR A 147 1.33 1.39 13.49
CA THR A 147 0.19 1.76 12.64
C THR A 147 -0.12 3.25 12.72
N ILE A 148 -0.16 3.83 13.93
CA ILE A 148 -0.43 5.25 14.12
C ILE A 148 0.66 6.12 13.49
N ARG A 149 1.94 5.75 13.68
CA ARG A 149 3.07 6.46 13.07
C ARG A 149 3.05 6.33 11.55
N TYR A 150 2.76 5.14 11.04
CA TYR A 150 2.66 4.89 9.60
C TYR A 150 1.57 5.76 8.96
N LEU A 151 0.37 5.80 9.51
CA LEU A 151 -0.74 6.63 9.00
C LEU A 151 -0.49 8.14 9.08
N CYS A 152 0.46 8.57 9.93
CA CYS A 152 0.81 9.96 10.16
C CYS A 152 2.21 10.33 9.64
N THR A 153 2.68 9.66 8.61
CA THR A 153 3.95 9.95 7.93
C THR A 153 3.73 9.88 6.42
N HIS A 154 4.47 10.68 5.66
CA HIS A 154 4.44 10.61 4.21
C HIS A 154 5.16 9.36 3.71
N HIS A 155 4.49 8.59 2.84
CA HIS A 155 5.00 7.37 2.22
C HIS A 155 4.77 7.43 0.70
N TYR A 156 5.50 8.29 0.00
CA TYR A 156 5.47 8.36 -1.45
C TYR A 156 6.89 8.44 -2.01
N PHE A 157 7.07 7.96 -3.22
CA PHE A 157 8.38 7.73 -3.81
C PHE A 157 8.41 8.19 -5.26
N SER A 158 9.55 8.74 -5.73
CA SER A 158 9.72 9.02 -7.15
C SER A 158 9.81 7.72 -7.94
N ILE A 159 9.06 7.68 -9.05
CA ILE A 159 9.13 6.61 -10.05
C ILE A 159 9.98 7.00 -11.27
N ASP A 160 10.68 8.12 -11.22
CA ASP A 160 11.44 8.65 -12.36
C ASP A 160 12.54 7.71 -12.82
N LYS A 161 13.15 6.96 -11.87
CA LYS A 161 14.12 5.92 -12.21
C LYS A 161 13.47 4.79 -13.02
N ALA A 162 12.29 4.33 -12.63
CA ALA A 162 11.55 3.30 -13.34
C ALA A 162 11.09 3.80 -14.72
N ARG A 163 10.66 5.05 -14.83
CA ARG A 163 10.32 5.69 -16.10
C ARG A 163 11.50 5.69 -17.07
N ARG A 164 12.65 6.17 -16.61
CA ARG A 164 13.84 6.30 -17.42
C ARG A 164 14.42 4.95 -17.86
N ASP A 165 14.60 4.03 -16.91
CA ASP A 165 15.37 2.81 -17.13
C ASP A 165 14.48 1.66 -17.65
N LEU A 166 13.23 1.57 -17.20
CA LEU A 166 12.28 0.53 -17.59
C LEU A 166 11.26 0.99 -18.64
N GLY A 167 11.18 2.30 -18.93
CA GLY A 167 10.08 2.83 -19.73
C GLY A 167 8.72 2.66 -19.07
N TYR A 168 8.70 2.57 -17.73
CA TYR A 168 7.47 2.38 -16.97
C TYR A 168 6.62 3.65 -17.01
N GLU A 169 5.37 3.50 -17.40
CA GLU A 169 4.36 4.57 -17.31
C GLU A 169 3.04 3.94 -16.86
N PRO A 170 2.49 4.33 -15.69
CA PRO A 170 1.21 3.81 -15.21
C PRO A 170 0.10 4.07 -16.23
N LYS A 171 -0.61 3.02 -16.67
CA LYS A 171 -1.68 3.11 -17.68
C LYS A 171 -3.07 3.23 -17.07
N VAL A 172 -3.22 2.84 -15.81
CA VAL A 172 -4.47 2.89 -15.07
C VAL A 172 -4.27 3.87 -13.94
N ASP A 173 -5.00 4.99 -13.93
CA ASP A 173 -4.99 5.94 -12.82
C ASP A 173 -5.66 5.35 -11.56
N ILE A 174 -5.51 6.02 -10.42
CA ILE A 174 -6.05 5.53 -9.15
C ILE A 174 -7.58 5.44 -9.19
N SER A 175 -8.26 6.40 -9.79
CA SER A 175 -9.72 6.44 -9.85
C SER A 175 -10.30 5.27 -10.65
N GLU A 176 -9.72 4.99 -11.81
CA GLU A 176 -10.10 3.84 -12.64
C GLU A 176 -9.72 2.52 -11.96
N GLY A 177 -8.56 2.45 -11.30
CA GLY A 177 -8.15 1.28 -10.51
C GLY A 177 -9.13 0.98 -9.38
N ILE A 178 -9.58 2.00 -8.64
CA ILE A 178 -10.63 1.87 -7.61
C ILE A 178 -11.93 1.37 -8.23
N ARG A 179 -12.38 1.96 -9.33
CA ARG A 179 -13.62 1.57 -10.02
C ARG A 179 -13.60 0.10 -10.42
N ARG A 180 -12.50 -0.39 -11.03
CA ARG A 180 -12.34 -1.81 -11.41
C ARG A 180 -12.33 -2.73 -10.22
N THR A 181 -11.63 -2.33 -9.16
CA THR A 181 -11.55 -3.10 -7.92
C THR A 181 -12.91 -3.23 -7.26
N VAL A 182 -13.64 -2.12 -7.13
CA VAL A 182 -14.99 -2.10 -6.56
C VAL A 182 -15.97 -2.94 -7.39
N ALA A 183 -15.91 -2.87 -8.73
CA ALA A 183 -16.73 -3.72 -9.59
C ALA A 183 -16.50 -5.21 -9.30
N HIS A 184 -15.23 -5.63 -9.23
CA HIS A 184 -14.88 -7.00 -8.88
C HIS A 184 -15.36 -7.41 -7.48
N LEU A 185 -15.21 -6.54 -6.48
CA LEU A 185 -15.67 -6.80 -5.11
C LEU A 185 -17.20 -6.94 -5.01
N LYS A 186 -17.96 -6.18 -5.82
CA LYS A 186 -19.42 -6.31 -5.91
C LYS A 186 -19.85 -7.63 -6.54
N GLU A 187 -19.11 -8.15 -7.50
CA GLU A 187 -19.39 -9.42 -8.19
C GLU A 187 -19.03 -10.64 -7.34
N THR A 188 -17.90 -10.60 -6.65
CA THR A 188 -17.33 -11.79 -5.98
C THR A 188 -17.57 -11.82 -4.47
N GLY A 189 -18.00 -10.69 -3.90
CA GLY A 189 -17.97 -10.49 -2.45
C GLY A 189 -16.57 -10.15 -1.95
N TRP A 190 -16.50 -9.57 -0.75
CA TRP A 190 -15.24 -9.16 -0.09
C TRP A 190 -15.15 -9.68 1.35
N SER A 191 -15.99 -10.66 1.71
CA SER A 191 -16.04 -11.32 3.03
C SER A 191 -15.12 -12.53 3.12
#